data_4dfd16facce40fac7969632082582f66
#
_entry.id   4dfd16facce40fac7969632082582f66
#
_cell.length_a   1.000
_cell.length_b   1.000
_cell.length_c   1.000
_cell.angle_alpha   90.00
_cell.angle_beta   90.00
_cell.angle_gamma   90.00
#
_symmetry.space_group_name_H-M   'P 1'
#
loop_
_entity.id
_entity.type
_entity.pdbx_description
1 polymer ?
#
loop_
_entity_poly.entity_id
_entity_poly.type
_entity_poly.pdbx_seq_one_letter_code
_entity_poly.pdbx_strand_id
1 'polypeptide(L)'
;MSPLHRAIHARAGELAPALAAFALLLCLFSGYFMLRPVRETMGIAGGVENLQWLFSATFIAMLVAVPAFGWLNARVPRRVFLDWVYLFFASHLLAFAWLLWRIPDPLWTARAFYVWLSVYNLFVVSLAWSLLADVFDRQQAKRLFPAIAAGASLGGLLGPLAGGLLAGHLGAAGLLMLAATLLLPTLLLRRWLMTWRATDGAGRPGAETEPPERPVPGNPFAGIGLVLGSPYLLGICAFVLLLTCTSTFLYFEQARRVAELFPNRTQQLRVFSLLDFTVQALSLACQLFVAGRVAQRFGVTALLGVVPLLVALGFLALALLPQFAVLAVVMVVRRVGEYAFIRPGREMLFVPLGAQRKYRAKNVIDTLVYRGGDAMSAWLKTLLDAIGLGAALVALVGAGIALAWSLLGWRLGRWHERGITAQEVGP
;
A
#
# COMPACT_ATOMS: atom_id res chain seq x y z
N MET A 1 4.50 -26.43 -27.00
CA MET A 1 4.36 -25.41 -25.94
C MET A 1 3.91 -26.10 -24.67
N SER A 2 4.65 -25.92 -23.59
CA SER A 2 4.27 -26.49 -22.28
C SER A 2 2.94 -25.91 -21.77
N PRO A 3 2.21 -26.64 -20.90
CA PRO A 3 0.96 -26.12 -20.32
C PRO A 3 1.16 -24.75 -19.64
N LEU A 4 2.33 -24.48 -19.10
CA LEU A 4 2.68 -23.21 -18.49
C LEU A 4 2.70 -22.05 -19.51
N HIS A 5 3.22 -22.25 -20.73
CA HIS A 5 3.18 -21.26 -21.80
C HIS A 5 1.75 -20.86 -22.17
N ARG A 6 0.84 -21.83 -22.17
CA ARG A 6 -0.59 -21.58 -22.46
C ARG A 6 -1.27 -20.83 -21.32
N ALA A 7 -0.97 -21.18 -20.07
CA ALA A 7 -1.58 -20.56 -18.89
C ALA A 7 -1.23 -19.08 -18.75
N ILE A 8 0.00 -18.68 -19.10
CA ILE A 8 0.47 -17.27 -18.98
C ILE A 8 0.52 -16.54 -20.33
N HIS A 9 -0.01 -17.11 -21.38
CA HIS A 9 0.00 -16.53 -22.74
C HIS A 9 1.40 -16.08 -23.22
N ALA A 10 2.48 -16.77 -22.76
CA ALA A 10 3.84 -16.46 -23.12
C ALA A 10 4.19 -17.02 -24.50
N ARG A 11 4.88 -16.24 -25.32
CA ARG A 11 5.47 -16.67 -26.60
C ARG A 11 6.81 -17.36 -26.36
N ALA A 12 7.36 -17.99 -27.40
CA ALA A 12 8.69 -18.59 -27.33
C ALA A 12 9.73 -17.52 -26.90
N GLY A 13 10.56 -17.85 -25.89
CA GLY A 13 11.56 -16.94 -25.31
C GLY A 13 11.05 -15.98 -24.23
N GLU A 14 9.72 -15.86 -24.00
CA GLU A 14 9.16 -14.93 -22.98
C GLU A 14 8.93 -15.59 -21.62
N LEU A 15 8.94 -16.92 -21.53
CA LEU A 15 8.64 -17.64 -20.29
C LEU A 15 9.69 -17.36 -19.19
N ALA A 16 10.98 -17.46 -19.55
CA ALA A 16 12.08 -17.25 -18.60
C ALA A 16 12.06 -15.84 -18.00
N PRO A 17 11.96 -14.74 -18.80
CA PRO A 17 11.87 -13.39 -18.25
C PRO A 17 10.58 -13.14 -17.46
N ALA A 18 9.45 -13.75 -17.83
CA ALA A 18 8.22 -13.65 -17.06
C ALA A 18 8.36 -14.31 -15.69
N LEU A 19 8.97 -15.51 -15.62
CA LEU A 19 9.25 -16.20 -14.35
C LEU A 19 10.28 -15.46 -13.49
N ALA A 20 11.31 -14.88 -14.10
CA ALA A 20 12.29 -14.06 -13.38
C ALA A 20 11.64 -12.79 -12.80
N ALA A 21 10.77 -12.13 -13.55
CA ALA A 21 9.99 -10.99 -13.08
C ALA A 21 9.00 -11.36 -11.97
N PHE A 22 8.33 -12.50 -12.10
CA PHE A 22 7.49 -13.07 -11.05
C PHE A 22 8.29 -13.33 -9.76
N ALA A 23 9.45 -14.01 -9.86
CA ALA A 23 10.31 -14.30 -8.72
C ALA A 23 10.87 -13.02 -8.07
N LEU A 24 11.20 -11.99 -8.87
CA LEU A 24 11.62 -10.69 -8.38
C LEU A 24 10.52 -10.05 -7.52
N LEU A 25 9.28 -9.99 -8.01
CA LEU A 25 8.17 -9.44 -7.23
C LEU A 25 7.86 -10.32 -6.02
N LEU A 26 7.95 -11.64 -6.14
CA LEU A 26 7.75 -12.57 -5.02
C LEU A 26 8.74 -12.29 -3.89
N CYS A 27 10.04 -12.22 -4.15
CA CYS A 27 11.07 -11.96 -3.15
C CYS A 27 10.87 -10.58 -2.50
N LEU A 28 10.65 -9.57 -3.32
CA LEU A 28 10.53 -8.19 -2.89
C LEU A 28 9.30 -7.96 -2.01
N PHE A 29 8.14 -8.48 -2.42
CA PHE A 29 6.91 -8.34 -1.66
C PHE A 29 6.89 -9.27 -0.44
N SER A 30 7.50 -10.46 -0.49
CA SER A 30 7.67 -11.31 0.70
C SER A 30 8.48 -10.58 1.78
N GLY A 31 9.61 -9.97 1.41
CA GLY A 31 10.41 -9.17 2.32
C GLY A 31 9.63 -8.00 2.91
N TYR A 32 8.99 -7.20 2.07
CA TYR A 32 8.23 -6.04 2.52
C TYR A 32 7.05 -6.42 3.45
N PHE A 33 6.23 -7.40 3.07
CA PHE A 33 5.07 -7.80 3.88
C PHE A 33 5.46 -8.54 5.16
N MET A 34 6.65 -9.16 5.21
CA MET A 34 7.23 -9.70 6.45
C MET A 34 7.64 -8.58 7.41
N LEU A 35 8.10 -7.43 6.90
CA LEU A 35 8.50 -6.28 7.69
C LEU A 35 7.32 -5.46 8.24
N ARG A 36 6.12 -5.56 7.65
CA ARG A 36 4.93 -4.82 8.13
C ARG A 36 4.56 -5.15 9.57
N PRO A 37 4.40 -6.43 9.97
CA PRO A 37 4.16 -6.78 11.37
C PRO A 37 5.26 -6.28 12.32
N VAL A 38 6.51 -6.29 11.87
CA VAL A 38 7.63 -5.71 12.65
C VAL A 38 7.42 -4.21 12.84
N ARG A 39 7.02 -3.49 11.78
CA ARG A 39 6.71 -2.05 11.88
C ARG A 39 5.61 -1.77 12.90
N GLU A 40 4.53 -2.56 12.89
CA GLU A 40 3.43 -2.38 13.84
C GLU A 40 3.91 -2.62 15.30
N THR A 41 4.72 -3.65 15.52
CA THR A 41 5.36 -3.90 16.83
C THR A 41 6.30 -2.77 17.22
N MET A 42 7.04 -2.19 16.26
CA MET A 42 7.89 -1.02 16.52
C MET A 42 7.06 0.25 16.77
N GLY A 43 5.88 0.38 16.18
CA GLY A 43 4.92 1.44 16.51
C GLY A 43 4.52 1.42 17.99
N ILE A 44 4.25 0.23 18.52
CA ILE A 44 3.97 0.04 19.96
C ILE A 44 5.22 0.33 20.80
N ALA A 45 6.38 -0.21 20.44
CA ALA A 45 7.65 0.04 21.14
C ALA A 45 8.08 1.51 21.09
N GLY A 46 7.69 2.26 20.06
CA GLY A 46 7.88 3.70 19.91
C GLY A 46 6.99 4.55 20.83
N GLY A 47 6.08 3.89 21.58
CA GLY A 47 5.11 4.51 22.48
C GLY A 47 3.76 4.70 21.81
N VAL A 48 2.76 3.90 22.24
CA VAL A 48 1.38 3.96 21.69
C VAL A 48 0.76 5.35 21.83
N GLU A 49 1.11 6.07 22.90
CA GLU A 49 0.66 7.44 23.17
C GLU A 49 1.26 8.49 22.23
N ASN A 50 2.30 8.10 21.46
CA ASN A 50 3.03 8.99 20.55
C ASN A 50 2.78 8.67 19.07
N LEU A 51 1.79 7.86 18.74
CA LEU A 51 1.50 7.45 17.37
C LEU A 51 1.21 8.64 16.44
N GLN A 52 0.56 9.71 16.93
CA GLN A 52 0.30 10.93 16.17
C GLN A 52 1.59 11.58 15.65
N TRP A 53 2.67 11.53 16.44
CA TRP A 53 3.98 12.03 16.02
C TRP A 53 4.62 11.13 14.97
N LEU A 54 4.45 9.79 15.06
CA LEU A 54 4.94 8.85 14.04
C LEU A 54 4.21 9.03 12.70
N PHE A 55 2.91 9.29 12.74
CA PHE A 55 2.13 9.61 11.55
C PHE A 55 2.56 10.94 10.92
N SER A 56 2.76 11.98 11.74
CA SER A 56 3.27 13.28 11.29
C SER A 56 4.68 13.19 10.70
N ALA A 57 5.59 12.47 11.37
CA ALA A 57 6.94 12.23 10.88
C ALA A 57 6.93 11.43 9.56
N THR A 58 6.03 10.43 9.44
CA THR A 58 5.85 9.69 8.19
C THR A 58 5.34 10.59 7.06
N PHE A 59 4.39 11.47 7.35
CA PHE A 59 3.89 12.45 6.37
C PHE A 59 4.99 13.37 5.87
N ILE A 60 5.76 13.97 6.79
CA ILE A 60 6.88 14.86 6.44
C ILE A 60 7.95 14.10 5.64
N ALA A 61 8.33 12.90 6.10
CA ALA A 61 9.31 12.07 5.40
C ALA A 61 8.84 11.73 3.96
N MET A 62 7.56 11.46 3.75
CA MET A 62 7.01 11.17 2.42
C MET A 62 6.94 12.42 1.54
N LEU A 63 6.63 13.61 2.11
CA LEU A 63 6.67 14.88 1.37
C LEU A 63 8.06 15.21 0.84
N VAL A 64 9.10 14.79 1.54
CA VAL A 64 10.50 14.96 1.11
C VAL A 64 10.93 13.82 0.17
N ALA A 65 10.58 12.58 0.50
CA ALA A 65 11.02 11.41 -0.23
C ALA A 65 10.44 11.33 -1.65
N VAL A 66 9.17 11.72 -1.87
CA VAL A 66 8.53 11.65 -3.18
C VAL A 66 9.20 12.57 -4.21
N PRO A 67 9.41 13.87 -3.94
CA PRO A 67 10.16 14.74 -4.84
C PRO A 67 11.63 14.31 -5.02
N ALA A 68 12.29 13.89 -3.92
CA ALA A 68 13.67 13.42 -3.96
C ALA A 68 13.80 12.18 -4.86
N PHE A 69 12.87 11.24 -4.78
CA PHE A 69 12.81 10.09 -5.68
C PHE A 69 12.66 10.51 -7.14
N GLY A 70 11.73 11.42 -7.44
CA GLY A 70 11.51 11.94 -8.79
C GLY A 70 12.76 12.63 -9.35
N TRP A 71 13.41 13.48 -8.54
CA TRP A 71 14.64 14.19 -8.90
C TRP A 71 15.80 13.21 -9.16
N LEU A 72 15.97 12.22 -8.30
CA LEU A 72 17.03 11.21 -8.40
C LEU A 72 16.83 10.32 -9.64
N ASN A 73 15.60 9.87 -9.88
CA ASN A 73 15.24 9.06 -11.04
C ASN A 73 15.41 9.81 -12.37
N ALA A 74 15.35 11.14 -12.38
CA ALA A 74 15.57 11.97 -13.55
C ALA A 74 17.05 12.19 -13.89
N ARG A 75 17.98 12.10 -12.90
CA ARG A 75 19.39 12.47 -13.04
C ARG A 75 20.35 11.29 -13.09
N VAL A 76 20.00 10.18 -12.44
CA VAL A 76 20.89 9.01 -12.34
C VAL A 76 20.47 7.97 -13.38
N PRO A 77 21.43 7.39 -14.16
CA PRO A 77 21.13 6.31 -15.07
C PRO A 77 20.44 5.15 -14.33
N ARG A 78 19.28 4.72 -14.82
CA ARG A 78 18.41 3.74 -14.14
C ARG A 78 19.12 2.44 -13.75
N ARG A 79 20.09 2.01 -14.57
CA ARG A 79 20.88 0.78 -14.29
C ARG A 79 21.66 0.89 -12.98
N VAL A 80 22.28 2.03 -12.73
CA VAL A 80 23.09 2.30 -11.54
C VAL A 80 22.18 2.61 -10.35
N PHE A 81 21.15 3.42 -10.57
CA PHE A 81 20.21 3.87 -9.54
C PHE A 81 19.51 2.70 -8.82
N LEU A 82 19.02 1.72 -9.57
CA LEU A 82 18.35 0.55 -9.02
C LEU A 82 19.24 -0.27 -8.07
N ASP A 83 20.51 -0.53 -8.47
CA ASP A 83 21.43 -1.30 -7.63
C ASP A 83 21.76 -0.54 -6.33
N TRP A 84 22.04 0.77 -6.44
CA TRP A 84 22.35 1.59 -5.29
C TRP A 84 21.19 1.66 -4.29
N VAL A 85 19.97 1.82 -4.77
CA VAL A 85 18.80 1.89 -3.89
C VAL A 85 18.55 0.56 -3.16
N TYR A 86 18.63 -0.58 -3.84
CA TYR A 86 18.46 -1.87 -3.17
C TYR A 86 19.58 -2.15 -2.16
N LEU A 87 20.84 -1.84 -2.49
CA LEU A 87 21.96 -1.98 -1.56
C LEU A 87 21.85 -1.03 -0.37
N PHE A 88 21.44 0.21 -0.62
CA PHE A 88 21.17 1.20 0.43
C PHE A 88 20.12 0.67 1.41
N PHE A 89 18.99 0.17 0.91
CA PHE A 89 17.95 -0.35 1.78
C PHE A 89 18.35 -1.66 2.47
N ALA A 90 19.10 -2.53 1.82
CA ALA A 90 19.65 -3.73 2.44
C ALA A 90 20.62 -3.39 3.59
N SER A 91 21.52 -2.43 3.39
CA SER A 91 22.44 -1.97 4.46
C SER A 91 21.70 -1.37 5.66
N HIS A 92 20.62 -0.59 5.41
CA HIS A 92 19.79 -0.04 6.49
C HIS A 92 19.02 -1.15 7.24
N LEU A 93 18.51 -2.17 6.54
CA LEU A 93 17.88 -3.32 7.19
C LEU A 93 18.87 -4.03 8.12
N LEU A 94 20.11 -4.24 7.68
CA LEU A 94 21.15 -4.83 8.52
C LEU A 94 21.53 -3.91 9.69
N ALA A 95 21.62 -2.60 9.48
CA ALA A 95 21.88 -1.64 10.54
C ALA A 95 20.74 -1.64 11.59
N PHE A 96 19.47 -1.62 11.17
CA PHE A 96 18.34 -1.76 12.08
C PHE A 96 18.32 -3.10 12.81
N ALA A 97 18.64 -4.20 12.12
CA ALA A 97 18.74 -5.51 12.74
C ALA A 97 19.81 -5.54 13.84
N TRP A 98 20.98 -4.96 13.58
CA TRP A 98 22.05 -4.83 14.54
C TRP A 98 21.66 -3.97 15.74
N LEU A 99 21.01 -2.80 15.52
CA LEU A 99 20.52 -1.92 16.58
C LEU A 99 19.48 -2.62 17.46
N LEU A 100 18.49 -3.32 16.85
CA LEU A 100 17.46 -4.04 17.59
C LEU A 100 18.02 -5.24 18.38
N TRP A 101 19.13 -5.82 17.93
CA TRP A 101 19.80 -6.87 18.66
C TRP A 101 20.63 -6.35 19.83
N ARG A 102 21.27 -5.16 19.67
CA ARG A 102 22.18 -4.58 20.69
C ARG A 102 21.45 -3.79 21.78
N ILE A 103 20.34 -3.15 21.45
CA ILE A 103 19.65 -2.23 22.36
C ILE A 103 18.37 -2.91 22.88
N PRO A 104 18.28 -3.25 24.18
CA PRO A 104 17.10 -3.96 24.74
C PRO A 104 15.81 -3.15 24.62
N ASP A 105 15.87 -1.81 24.79
CA ASP A 105 14.71 -0.92 24.71
C ASP A 105 14.92 0.19 23.64
N PRO A 106 14.71 -0.16 22.36
CA PRO A 106 15.14 0.66 21.23
C PRO A 106 14.10 1.72 20.86
N LEU A 107 13.68 2.60 21.78
CA LEU A 107 12.63 3.61 21.56
C LEU A 107 12.84 4.42 20.26
N TRP A 108 14.02 5.02 20.10
CA TRP A 108 14.33 5.85 18.94
C TRP A 108 14.54 5.02 17.67
N THR A 109 15.16 3.84 17.79
CA THR A 109 15.31 2.91 16.67
C THR A 109 13.95 2.42 16.18
N ALA A 110 13.01 2.14 17.09
CA ALA A 110 11.66 1.73 16.76
C ALA A 110 10.90 2.83 16.01
N ARG A 111 11.00 4.09 16.49
CA ARG A 111 10.41 5.27 15.83
C ARG A 111 11.01 5.50 14.43
N ALA A 112 12.33 5.46 14.34
CA ALA A 112 13.04 5.62 13.07
C ALA A 112 12.65 4.52 12.07
N PHE A 113 12.62 3.26 12.50
CA PHE A 113 12.22 2.14 11.65
C PHE A 113 10.78 2.26 11.16
N TYR A 114 9.86 2.70 12.02
CA TYR A 114 8.45 2.91 11.67
C TYR A 114 8.29 3.87 10.50
N VAL A 115 8.96 5.01 10.54
CA VAL A 115 8.94 6.03 9.48
C VAL A 115 9.70 5.52 8.24
N TRP A 116 10.88 4.97 8.44
CA TRP A 116 11.76 4.48 7.38
C TRP A 116 11.10 3.42 6.51
N LEU A 117 10.32 2.48 7.09
CA LEU A 117 9.66 1.43 6.31
C LEU A 117 8.63 2.00 5.33
N SER A 118 8.02 3.13 5.63
CA SER A 118 7.11 3.82 4.70
C SER A 118 7.86 4.36 3.47
N VAL A 119 9.05 4.93 3.67
CA VAL A 119 9.94 5.38 2.60
C VAL A 119 10.48 4.19 1.80
N TYR A 120 10.92 3.14 2.48
CA TYR A 120 11.34 1.89 1.85
C TYR A 120 10.29 1.34 0.90
N ASN A 121 9.05 1.24 1.34
CA ASN A 121 7.95 0.74 0.52
C ASN A 121 7.75 1.58 -0.75
N LEU A 122 7.75 2.91 -0.62
CA LEU A 122 7.61 3.82 -1.76
C LEU A 122 8.67 3.54 -2.83
N PHE A 123 9.95 3.54 -2.43
CA PHE A 123 11.06 3.37 -3.36
C PHE A 123 11.06 1.98 -3.98
N VAL A 124 10.99 0.95 -3.16
CA VAL A 124 11.15 -0.44 -3.59
C VAL A 124 10.04 -0.88 -4.53
N VAL A 125 8.79 -0.54 -4.22
CA VAL A 125 7.64 -0.88 -5.07
C VAL A 125 7.66 -0.06 -6.38
N SER A 126 7.92 1.24 -6.29
CA SER A 126 7.97 2.11 -7.49
C SER A 126 9.07 1.69 -8.45
N LEU A 127 10.25 1.33 -7.92
CA LEU A 127 11.38 0.87 -8.73
C LEU A 127 11.12 -0.48 -9.39
N ALA A 128 10.47 -1.42 -8.68
CA ALA A 128 10.11 -2.71 -9.25
C ALA A 128 9.19 -2.56 -10.46
N TRP A 129 8.11 -1.78 -10.34
CA TRP A 129 7.19 -1.54 -11.44
C TRP A 129 7.83 -0.74 -12.58
N SER A 130 8.70 0.23 -12.27
CA SER A 130 9.46 0.97 -13.28
C SER A 130 10.39 0.04 -14.07
N LEU A 131 11.10 -0.86 -13.39
CA LEU A 131 11.94 -1.87 -14.03
C LEU A 131 11.14 -2.75 -14.99
N LEU A 132 9.97 -3.26 -14.54
CA LEU A 132 9.14 -4.11 -15.39
C LEU A 132 8.61 -3.38 -16.61
N ALA A 133 8.27 -2.09 -16.48
CA ALA A 133 7.88 -1.25 -17.60
C ALA A 133 9.04 -1.00 -18.60
N ASP A 134 10.29 -1.00 -18.14
CA ASP A 134 11.47 -0.87 -19.00
C ASP A 134 11.84 -2.20 -19.70
N VAL A 135 11.57 -3.35 -19.05
CA VAL A 135 11.92 -4.68 -19.55
C VAL A 135 10.93 -5.20 -20.60
N PHE A 136 9.64 -5.00 -20.39
CA PHE A 136 8.59 -5.54 -21.23
C PHE A 136 7.93 -4.44 -22.07
N ASP A 137 7.70 -4.73 -23.37
CA ASP A 137 6.95 -3.84 -24.26
C ASP A 137 5.44 -3.82 -23.92
N ARG A 138 4.67 -2.88 -24.52
CA ARG A 138 3.22 -2.74 -24.29
C ARG A 138 2.41 -4.02 -24.57
N GLN A 139 2.79 -4.79 -25.58
CA GLN A 139 2.08 -6.03 -25.96
C GLN A 139 2.42 -7.17 -24.98
N GLN A 140 3.69 -7.27 -24.58
CA GLN A 140 4.16 -8.21 -23.56
C GLN A 140 3.51 -7.89 -22.20
N ALA A 141 3.51 -6.61 -21.81
CA ALA A 141 2.92 -6.15 -20.55
C ALA A 141 1.44 -6.54 -20.44
N LYS A 142 0.62 -6.32 -21.48
CA LYS A 142 -0.80 -6.70 -21.46
C LYS A 142 -1.02 -8.20 -21.23
N ARG A 143 -0.11 -9.05 -21.69
CA ARG A 143 -0.23 -10.51 -21.59
C ARG A 143 0.42 -11.09 -20.33
N LEU A 144 1.61 -10.59 -19.98
CA LEU A 144 2.46 -11.19 -18.95
C LEU A 144 2.28 -10.55 -17.57
N PHE A 145 1.92 -9.25 -17.47
CA PHE A 145 1.80 -8.55 -16.20
C PHE A 145 0.81 -9.17 -15.23
N PRO A 146 -0.35 -9.72 -15.63
CA PRO A 146 -1.21 -10.42 -14.67
C PRO A 146 -0.50 -11.60 -13.99
N ALA A 147 0.26 -12.40 -14.75
CA ALA A 147 1.04 -13.52 -14.20
C ALA A 147 2.23 -13.05 -13.37
N ILE A 148 2.93 -12.01 -13.80
CA ILE A 148 4.04 -11.39 -13.06
C ILE A 148 3.53 -10.79 -11.74
N ALA A 149 2.40 -10.09 -11.75
CA ALA A 149 1.79 -9.49 -10.56
C ALA A 149 1.32 -10.53 -9.53
N ALA A 150 1.02 -11.76 -9.97
CA ALA A 150 0.73 -12.87 -9.05
C ALA A 150 1.90 -13.15 -8.11
N GLY A 151 3.16 -12.88 -8.53
CA GLY A 151 4.33 -12.94 -7.65
C GLY A 151 4.24 -11.96 -6.48
N ALA A 152 3.78 -10.74 -6.71
CA ALA A 152 3.55 -9.76 -5.64
C ALA A 152 2.43 -10.21 -4.68
N SER A 153 1.33 -10.77 -5.22
CA SER A 153 0.22 -11.29 -4.40
C SER A 153 0.66 -12.47 -3.54
N LEU A 154 1.41 -13.40 -4.11
CA LEU A 154 1.95 -14.55 -3.39
C LEU A 154 2.98 -14.10 -2.34
N GLY A 155 3.84 -13.14 -2.67
CA GLY A 155 4.78 -12.53 -1.71
C GLY A 155 4.06 -11.84 -0.56
N GLY A 156 2.97 -11.13 -0.86
CA GLY A 156 2.09 -10.53 0.14
C GLY A 156 1.46 -11.54 1.09
N LEU A 157 1.25 -12.76 0.64
CA LEU A 157 0.73 -13.88 1.45
C LEU A 157 1.85 -14.56 2.27
N LEU A 158 2.95 -14.92 1.59
CA LEU A 158 4.06 -15.66 2.20
C LEU A 158 4.85 -14.82 3.20
N GLY A 159 4.97 -13.50 2.98
CA GLY A 159 5.70 -12.60 3.88
C GLY A 159 5.17 -12.62 5.31
N PRO A 160 3.89 -12.29 5.57
CA PRO A 160 3.33 -12.33 6.91
C PRO A 160 3.30 -13.74 7.49
N LEU A 161 3.02 -14.77 6.66
CA LEU A 161 3.05 -16.16 7.10
C LEU A 161 4.43 -16.54 7.64
N ALA A 162 5.49 -16.28 6.88
CA ALA A 162 6.86 -16.51 7.32
C ALA A 162 7.21 -15.66 8.56
N GLY A 163 6.82 -14.39 8.57
CA GLY A 163 7.00 -13.50 9.73
C GLY A 163 6.39 -14.06 11.00
N GLY A 164 5.16 -14.55 10.95
CA GLY A 164 4.47 -15.13 12.11
C GLY A 164 5.10 -16.46 12.60
N LEU A 165 5.42 -17.35 11.65
CA LEU A 165 6.02 -18.66 11.97
C LEU A 165 7.45 -18.51 12.54
N LEU A 166 8.25 -17.62 11.96
CA LEU A 166 9.65 -17.44 12.34
C LEU A 166 9.84 -16.44 13.50
N ALA A 167 8.79 -15.69 13.88
CA ALA A 167 8.88 -14.70 14.96
C ALA A 167 9.49 -15.24 16.27
N GLY A 168 9.13 -16.46 16.63
CA GLY A 168 9.61 -17.09 17.88
C GLY A 168 11.07 -17.50 17.85
N HIS A 169 11.61 -17.78 16.66
CA HIS A 169 12.99 -18.25 16.48
C HIS A 169 13.95 -17.12 16.14
N LEU A 170 13.54 -16.22 15.27
CA LEU A 170 14.39 -15.17 14.72
C LEU A 170 14.21 -13.82 15.41
N GLY A 171 13.06 -13.58 16.03
CA GLY A 171 12.71 -12.25 16.55
C GLY A 171 12.64 -11.19 15.46
N ALA A 172 12.47 -9.92 15.86
CA ALA A 172 12.41 -8.82 14.90
C ALA A 172 13.73 -8.65 14.13
N ALA A 173 14.88 -8.70 14.82
CA ALA A 173 16.18 -8.53 14.18
C ALA A 173 16.47 -9.60 13.11
N GLY A 174 16.17 -10.87 13.39
CA GLY A 174 16.36 -11.94 12.41
C GLY A 174 15.42 -11.83 11.20
N LEU A 175 14.19 -11.31 11.38
CA LEU A 175 13.28 -11.06 10.27
C LEU A 175 13.79 -9.90 9.37
N LEU A 176 14.43 -8.87 9.94
CA LEU A 176 15.08 -7.83 9.15
C LEU A 176 16.25 -8.39 8.34
N MET A 177 17.07 -9.27 8.93
CA MET A 177 18.14 -9.95 8.21
C MET A 177 17.60 -10.81 7.06
N LEU A 178 16.53 -11.58 7.30
CA LEU A 178 15.88 -12.38 6.28
C LEU A 178 15.31 -11.50 5.16
N ALA A 179 14.71 -10.37 5.47
CA ALA A 179 14.25 -9.42 4.46
C ALA A 179 15.40 -8.82 3.66
N ALA A 180 16.53 -8.52 4.28
CA ALA A 180 17.74 -8.06 3.58
C ALA A 180 18.29 -9.13 2.64
N THR A 181 18.30 -10.42 3.05
CA THR A 181 18.73 -11.51 2.17
C THR A 181 17.80 -11.70 0.97
N LEU A 182 16.49 -11.45 1.10
CA LEU A 182 15.55 -11.51 -0.01
C LEU A 182 15.76 -10.38 -1.06
N LEU A 183 16.50 -9.32 -0.73
CA LEU A 183 16.89 -8.31 -1.70
C LEU A 183 18.03 -8.77 -2.62
N LEU A 184 18.86 -9.75 -2.20
CA LEU A 184 19.97 -10.25 -3.03
C LEU A 184 19.50 -10.93 -4.31
N PRO A 185 18.59 -11.94 -4.28
CA PRO A 185 18.03 -12.51 -5.51
C PRO A 185 17.32 -11.46 -6.35
N THR A 186 16.72 -10.45 -5.75
CA THR A 186 16.09 -9.33 -6.50
C THR A 186 17.11 -8.59 -7.35
N LEU A 187 18.31 -8.31 -6.83
CA LEU A 187 19.42 -7.71 -7.57
C LEU A 187 19.89 -8.58 -8.74
N LEU A 188 20.06 -9.90 -8.50
CA LEU A 188 20.49 -10.85 -9.52
C LEU A 188 19.46 -10.98 -10.64
N LEU A 189 18.19 -11.17 -10.28
CA LEU A 189 17.08 -11.27 -11.24
C LEU A 189 16.92 -9.99 -12.07
N ARG A 190 17.08 -8.82 -11.44
CA ARG A 190 17.08 -7.55 -12.14
C ARG A 190 18.20 -7.46 -13.19
N ARG A 191 19.45 -7.79 -12.78
CA ARG A 191 20.60 -7.77 -13.70
C ARG A 191 20.38 -8.69 -14.87
N TRP A 192 19.89 -9.89 -14.61
CA TRP A 192 19.56 -10.87 -15.63
C TRP A 192 18.48 -10.36 -16.60
N LEU A 193 17.38 -9.80 -16.08
CA LEU A 193 16.30 -9.22 -16.89
C LEU A 193 16.79 -8.10 -17.80
N MET A 194 17.66 -7.23 -17.30
CA MET A 194 18.23 -6.13 -18.10
C MET A 194 19.18 -6.64 -19.18
N THR A 195 19.96 -7.70 -18.90
CA THR A 195 20.82 -8.35 -19.91
C THR A 195 19.98 -9.03 -20.97
N TRP A 196 18.96 -9.79 -20.58
CA TRP A 196 18.01 -10.40 -21.51
C TRP A 196 17.37 -9.36 -22.43
N ARG A 197 16.92 -8.23 -21.89
CA ARG A 197 16.35 -7.14 -22.72
C ARG A 197 17.35 -6.58 -23.72
N ALA A 198 18.62 -6.48 -23.37
CA ALA A 198 19.67 -5.98 -24.25
C ALA A 198 19.99 -6.96 -25.37
N THR A 199 19.92 -8.27 -25.15
CA THR A 199 20.25 -9.31 -26.15
C THR A 199 19.06 -9.64 -27.05
N ASP A 200 17.88 -9.88 -26.49
CA ASP A 200 16.69 -10.28 -27.27
C ASP A 200 15.91 -9.09 -27.85
N GLY A 201 16.05 -7.90 -27.24
CA GLY A 201 15.37 -6.67 -27.68
C GLY A 201 15.97 -6.06 -28.96
N ALA A 202 17.23 -6.36 -29.27
CA ALA A 202 17.92 -5.83 -30.44
C ALA A 202 17.48 -6.48 -31.78
N GLY A 203 16.76 -7.60 -31.73
CA GLY A 203 16.39 -8.40 -32.90
C GLY A 203 14.94 -8.28 -33.38
N ARG A 204 14.09 -7.45 -32.77
CA ARG A 204 12.69 -7.33 -33.18
C ARG A 204 12.44 -6.07 -34.01
N PRO A 205 12.14 -6.22 -35.33
CA PRO A 205 11.65 -5.11 -36.16
C PRO A 205 10.29 -4.66 -35.58
N GLY A 206 10.19 -3.39 -35.23
CA GLY A 206 8.93 -2.80 -34.72
C GLY A 206 8.91 -2.47 -33.24
N ALA A 207 10.00 -2.63 -32.48
CA ALA A 207 10.18 -1.92 -31.22
C ALA A 207 10.47 -0.44 -31.58
N GLU A 208 9.45 0.27 -32.10
CA GLU A 208 9.46 1.72 -32.01
C GLU A 208 9.66 2.04 -30.55
N THR A 209 10.85 2.51 -30.22
CA THR A 209 11.12 3.24 -29.01
C THR A 209 10.34 4.56 -29.09
N GLU A 210 9.01 4.51 -29.01
CA GLU A 210 8.33 5.66 -28.43
C GLU A 210 9.04 5.89 -27.10
N PRO A 211 9.66 7.08 -26.91
CA PRO A 211 10.24 7.38 -25.61
C PRO A 211 9.14 7.07 -24.61
N PRO A 212 9.41 6.31 -23.54
CA PRO A 212 8.41 6.09 -22.51
C PRO A 212 7.90 7.47 -22.20
N GLU A 213 6.57 7.69 -22.27
CA GLU A 213 5.97 8.95 -21.82
C GLU A 213 6.66 9.22 -20.50
N ARG A 214 7.63 10.14 -20.55
CA ARG A 214 8.42 10.49 -19.36
C ARG A 214 7.39 10.75 -18.30
N PRO A 215 7.40 10.05 -17.16
CA PRO A 215 6.57 10.46 -16.06
C PRO A 215 6.89 11.94 -15.91
N VAL A 216 5.94 12.80 -16.25
CA VAL A 216 6.14 14.24 -16.14
C VAL A 216 6.66 14.42 -14.73
N PRO A 217 7.89 14.97 -14.51
CA PRO A 217 8.38 15.23 -13.17
C PRO A 217 7.38 16.22 -12.57
N GLY A 218 6.30 15.69 -12.04
CA GLY A 218 5.20 16.48 -11.57
C GLY A 218 5.61 16.98 -10.20
N ASN A 219 5.85 18.28 -10.08
CA ASN A 219 5.67 18.96 -8.82
C ASN A 219 4.40 18.36 -8.17
N PRO A 220 4.49 17.67 -7.01
CA PRO A 220 3.31 17.09 -6.36
C PRO A 220 2.23 18.12 -6.08
N PHE A 221 2.57 19.40 -6.10
CA PHE A 221 1.67 20.54 -5.92
C PHE A 221 1.01 21.04 -7.22
N ALA A 222 1.51 20.63 -8.40
CA ALA A 222 0.99 21.12 -9.69
C ALA A 222 -0.48 20.75 -9.98
N GLY A 223 -1.04 19.81 -9.25
CA GLY A 223 -2.44 19.38 -9.35
C GLY A 223 -3.39 20.05 -8.35
N ILE A 224 -2.89 20.85 -7.40
CA ILE A 224 -3.73 21.43 -6.33
C ILE A 224 -4.83 22.33 -6.91
N GLY A 225 -4.47 23.24 -7.80
CA GLY A 225 -5.46 24.11 -8.45
C GLY A 225 -6.52 23.34 -9.23
N LEU A 226 -6.13 22.25 -9.89
CA LEU A 226 -7.06 21.35 -10.58
C LEU A 226 -8.03 20.66 -9.60
N VAL A 227 -7.51 20.22 -8.44
CA VAL A 227 -8.33 19.56 -7.42
C VAL A 227 -9.31 20.54 -6.77
N LEU A 228 -8.82 21.73 -6.39
CA LEU A 228 -9.63 22.77 -5.76
C LEU A 228 -10.71 23.35 -6.71
N GLY A 229 -10.45 23.37 -8.01
CA GLY A 229 -11.37 23.86 -9.02
C GLY A 229 -12.45 22.85 -9.44
N SER A 230 -12.45 21.61 -8.91
CA SER A 230 -13.41 20.58 -9.31
C SER A 230 -14.15 19.99 -8.12
N PRO A 231 -15.48 20.23 -7.98
CA PRO A 231 -16.31 19.61 -6.94
C PRO A 231 -16.23 18.07 -6.94
N TYR A 232 -16.08 17.46 -8.11
CA TYR A 232 -15.89 16.02 -8.25
C TYR A 232 -14.60 15.54 -7.60
N LEU A 233 -13.46 16.21 -7.88
CA LEU A 233 -12.17 15.88 -7.29
C LEU A 233 -12.12 16.19 -5.78
N LEU A 234 -12.77 17.28 -5.35
CA LEU A 234 -12.96 17.57 -3.92
C LEU A 234 -13.77 16.49 -3.22
N GLY A 235 -14.80 15.95 -3.89
CA GLY A 235 -15.53 14.77 -3.39
C GLY A 235 -14.63 13.54 -3.22
N ILE A 236 -13.73 13.30 -4.17
CA ILE A 236 -12.73 12.20 -4.03
C ILE A 236 -11.76 12.48 -2.88
N CYS A 237 -11.30 13.73 -2.70
CA CYS A 237 -10.46 14.11 -1.56
C CYS A 237 -11.18 13.86 -0.23
N ALA A 238 -12.42 14.31 -0.09
CA ALA A 238 -13.22 14.09 1.10
C ALA A 238 -13.44 12.60 1.37
N PHE A 239 -13.68 11.79 0.32
CA PHE A 239 -13.79 10.34 0.43
C PHE A 239 -12.51 9.70 0.97
N VAL A 240 -11.34 10.15 0.49
CA VAL A 240 -10.03 9.68 0.97
C VAL A 240 -9.77 10.13 2.40
N LEU A 241 -10.12 11.36 2.77
CA LEU A 241 -9.99 11.86 4.15
C LEU A 241 -10.84 11.04 5.14
N LEU A 242 -12.08 10.71 4.79
CA LEU A 242 -12.95 9.88 5.63
C LEU A 242 -12.43 8.43 5.72
N LEU A 243 -11.86 7.88 4.64
CA LEU A 243 -11.18 6.60 4.64
C LEU A 243 -9.98 6.61 5.60
N THR A 244 -9.11 7.61 5.53
CA THR A 244 -7.94 7.71 6.40
C THR A 244 -8.34 7.91 7.86
N CYS A 245 -9.39 8.67 8.13
CA CYS A 245 -9.91 8.89 9.46
C CYS A 245 -10.39 7.58 10.12
N THR A 246 -11.26 6.83 9.44
CA THR A 246 -11.73 5.53 9.93
C THR A 246 -10.59 4.52 10.10
N SER A 247 -9.64 4.54 9.16
CA SER A 247 -8.45 3.70 9.18
C SER A 247 -7.58 3.97 10.40
N THR A 248 -7.28 5.24 10.65
CA THR A 248 -6.42 5.68 11.74
C THR A 248 -7.06 5.43 13.10
N PHE A 249 -8.36 5.65 13.26
CA PHE A 249 -9.07 5.38 14.51
C PHE A 249 -8.98 3.89 14.89
N LEU A 250 -9.26 3.00 13.95
CA LEU A 250 -9.12 1.55 14.17
C LEU A 250 -7.67 1.14 14.41
N TYR A 251 -6.72 1.78 13.73
CA TYR A 251 -5.29 1.52 13.91
C TYR A 251 -4.80 1.85 15.33
N PHE A 252 -5.20 3.00 15.87
CA PHE A 252 -4.86 3.42 17.24
C PHE A 252 -5.45 2.47 18.28
N GLU A 253 -6.70 2.09 18.09
CA GLU A 253 -7.36 1.13 18.99
C GLU A 253 -6.69 -0.25 18.90
N GLN A 254 -6.32 -0.70 17.70
CA GLN A 254 -5.57 -1.94 17.51
C GLN A 254 -4.22 -1.90 18.23
N ALA A 255 -3.44 -0.82 18.04
CA ALA A 255 -2.14 -0.69 18.67
C ALA A 255 -2.25 -0.71 20.22
N ARG A 256 -3.24 0.02 20.76
CA ARG A 256 -3.52 0.06 22.21
C ARG A 256 -3.89 -1.33 22.73
N ARG A 257 -4.88 -2.00 22.13
CA ARG A 257 -5.34 -3.31 22.57
C ARG A 257 -4.26 -4.39 22.45
N VAL A 258 -3.47 -4.35 21.37
CA VAL A 258 -2.37 -5.31 21.24
C VAL A 258 -1.28 -5.05 22.27
N ALA A 259 -0.98 -3.79 22.61
CA ALA A 259 -0.03 -3.45 23.67
C ALA A 259 -0.52 -3.93 25.06
N GLU A 260 -1.81 -3.76 25.36
CA GLU A 260 -2.42 -4.19 26.61
C GLU A 260 -2.48 -5.71 26.77
N LEU A 261 -2.94 -6.43 25.73
CA LEU A 261 -3.21 -7.86 25.80
C LEU A 261 -1.97 -8.74 25.53
N PHE A 262 -1.00 -8.23 24.80
CA PHE A 262 0.19 -8.97 24.39
C PHE A 262 1.46 -8.20 24.77
N PRO A 263 1.93 -8.28 26.04
CA PRO A 263 3.12 -7.54 26.50
C PRO A 263 4.41 -8.01 25.82
N ASN A 264 4.46 -9.26 25.32
CA ASN A 264 5.62 -9.80 24.66
C ASN A 264 5.68 -9.40 23.18
N ARG A 265 6.80 -8.78 22.74
CA ARG A 265 7.01 -8.35 21.36
C ARG A 265 6.84 -9.47 20.33
N THR A 266 7.23 -10.69 20.65
CA THR A 266 7.05 -11.87 19.78
C THR A 266 5.56 -12.21 19.59
N GLN A 267 4.76 -12.10 20.67
CA GLN A 267 3.32 -12.30 20.60
C GLN A 267 2.65 -11.20 19.74
N GLN A 268 3.01 -9.93 19.95
CA GLN A 268 2.55 -8.82 19.13
C GLN A 268 2.83 -9.06 17.64
N LEU A 269 4.07 -9.47 17.33
CA LEU A 269 4.49 -9.74 15.97
C LEU A 269 3.68 -10.89 15.34
N ARG A 270 3.42 -11.98 16.10
CA ARG A 270 2.55 -13.08 15.63
C ARG A 270 1.11 -12.63 15.38
N VAL A 271 0.55 -11.82 16.26
CA VAL A 271 -0.82 -11.27 16.10
C VAL A 271 -0.91 -10.40 14.85
N PHE A 272 0.01 -9.46 14.66
CA PHE A 272 0.03 -8.62 13.45
C PHE A 272 0.27 -9.43 12.18
N SER A 273 1.15 -10.44 12.24
CA SER A 273 1.42 -11.34 11.12
C SER A 273 0.17 -12.15 10.73
N LEU A 274 -0.55 -12.69 11.71
CA LEU A 274 -1.79 -13.43 11.48
C LEU A 274 -2.87 -12.54 10.86
N LEU A 275 -3.03 -11.33 11.38
CA LEU A 275 -3.98 -10.35 10.82
C LEU A 275 -3.61 -9.97 9.39
N ASP A 276 -2.34 -9.70 9.11
CA ASP A 276 -1.87 -9.37 7.76
C ASP A 276 -2.04 -10.55 6.80
N PHE A 277 -1.69 -11.76 7.20
CA PHE A 277 -1.91 -12.97 6.41
C PHE A 277 -3.40 -13.17 6.08
N THR A 278 -4.27 -13.06 7.09
CA THR A 278 -5.72 -13.20 6.91
C THR A 278 -6.27 -12.16 5.94
N VAL A 279 -5.85 -10.89 6.09
CA VAL A 279 -6.24 -9.82 5.18
C VAL A 279 -5.77 -10.11 3.75
N GLN A 280 -4.53 -10.54 3.55
CA GLN A 280 -4.00 -10.81 2.22
C GLN A 280 -4.69 -12.02 1.57
N ALA A 281 -4.91 -13.10 2.32
CA ALA A 281 -5.62 -14.29 1.83
C ALA A 281 -7.06 -13.96 1.41
N LEU A 282 -7.82 -13.29 2.27
CA LEU A 282 -9.20 -12.91 1.99
C LEU A 282 -9.29 -11.85 0.88
N SER A 283 -8.34 -10.88 0.85
CA SER A 283 -8.30 -9.88 -0.23
C SER A 283 -8.08 -10.54 -1.59
N LEU A 284 -7.14 -11.47 -1.68
CA LEU A 284 -6.88 -12.22 -2.91
C LEU A 284 -8.11 -13.04 -3.32
N ALA A 285 -8.72 -13.77 -2.39
CA ALA A 285 -9.94 -14.53 -2.66
C ALA A 285 -11.08 -13.61 -3.14
N CYS A 286 -11.31 -12.48 -2.47
CA CYS A 286 -12.34 -11.51 -2.87
C CYS A 286 -12.05 -10.91 -4.26
N GLN A 287 -10.79 -10.58 -4.56
CA GLN A 287 -10.41 -10.05 -5.88
C GLN A 287 -10.66 -11.05 -7.00
N LEU A 288 -10.33 -12.33 -6.78
CA LEU A 288 -10.48 -13.37 -7.78
C LEU A 288 -11.96 -13.76 -8.01
N PHE A 289 -12.74 -13.84 -6.94
CA PHE A 289 -14.06 -14.48 -7.02
C PHE A 289 -15.24 -13.53 -6.84
N VAL A 290 -15.07 -12.38 -6.22
CA VAL A 290 -16.18 -11.52 -5.79
C VAL A 290 -16.14 -10.14 -6.43
N ALA A 291 -15.00 -9.45 -6.42
CA ALA A 291 -14.90 -8.04 -6.78
C ALA A 291 -15.39 -7.74 -8.21
N GLY A 292 -15.00 -8.57 -9.18
CA GLY A 292 -15.45 -8.42 -10.57
C GLY A 292 -16.96 -8.60 -10.74
N ARG A 293 -17.55 -9.58 -10.04
CA ARG A 293 -19.01 -9.83 -10.07
C ARG A 293 -19.78 -8.68 -9.43
N VAL A 294 -19.29 -8.14 -8.32
CA VAL A 294 -19.90 -6.99 -7.64
C VAL A 294 -19.83 -5.76 -8.53
N ALA A 295 -18.68 -5.50 -9.16
CA ALA A 295 -18.51 -4.37 -10.08
C ALA A 295 -19.47 -4.44 -11.27
N GLN A 296 -19.62 -5.64 -11.89
CA GLN A 296 -20.49 -5.83 -13.04
C GLN A 296 -21.98 -5.76 -12.69
N ARG A 297 -22.38 -6.27 -11.53
CA ARG A 297 -23.81 -6.35 -11.16
C ARG A 297 -24.33 -5.12 -10.46
N PHE A 298 -23.51 -4.49 -9.62
CA PHE A 298 -23.92 -3.40 -8.72
C PHE A 298 -23.19 -2.09 -8.97
N GLY A 299 -22.28 -2.06 -9.95
CA GLY A 299 -21.56 -0.86 -10.37
C GLY A 299 -20.53 -0.34 -9.38
N VAL A 300 -20.01 0.85 -9.68
CA VAL A 300 -19.01 1.56 -8.87
C VAL A 300 -19.62 2.05 -7.56
N THR A 301 -20.90 2.37 -7.55
CA THR A 301 -21.66 2.83 -6.38
C THR A 301 -21.56 1.80 -5.24
N ALA A 302 -21.76 0.52 -5.51
CA ALA A 302 -21.66 -0.52 -4.51
C ALA A 302 -20.21 -0.74 -4.01
N LEU A 303 -19.22 -0.67 -4.92
CA LEU A 303 -17.81 -0.79 -4.56
C LEU A 303 -17.37 0.28 -3.55
N LEU A 304 -17.89 1.49 -3.68
CA LEU A 304 -17.52 2.62 -2.82
C LEU A 304 -18.38 2.77 -1.57
N GLY A 305 -19.65 2.31 -1.60
CA GLY A 305 -20.61 2.56 -0.53
C GLY A 305 -20.77 1.43 0.48
N VAL A 306 -20.70 0.16 0.05
CA VAL A 306 -21.03 -0.98 0.92
C VAL A 306 -19.96 -1.20 2.00
N VAL A 307 -18.67 -1.15 1.66
CA VAL A 307 -17.59 -1.37 2.62
C VAL A 307 -17.60 -0.35 3.75
N PRO A 308 -17.70 0.98 3.49
CA PRO A 308 -17.83 1.96 4.57
C PRO A 308 -19.04 1.74 5.48
N LEU A 309 -20.16 1.26 4.92
CA LEU A 309 -21.34 0.90 5.72
C LEU A 309 -21.05 -0.26 6.66
N LEU A 310 -20.38 -1.32 6.19
CA LEU A 310 -19.94 -2.41 7.04
C LEU A 310 -18.97 -1.95 8.14
N VAL A 311 -18.10 -1.01 7.82
CA VAL A 311 -17.19 -0.39 8.81
C VAL A 311 -17.97 0.42 9.85
N ALA A 312 -19.01 1.16 9.44
CA ALA A 312 -19.88 1.88 10.38
C ALA A 312 -20.58 0.92 11.36
N LEU A 313 -21.12 -0.18 10.86
CA LEU A 313 -21.69 -1.25 11.70
C LEU A 313 -20.64 -1.88 12.62
N GLY A 314 -19.41 -2.04 12.11
CA GLY A 314 -18.27 -2.52 12.91
C GLY A 314 -17.92 -1.58 14.06
N PHE A 315 -17.91 -0.27 13.85
CA PHE A 315 -17.73 0.71 14.93
C PHE A 315 -18.87 0.70 15.95
N LEU A 316 -20.12 0.52 15.51
CA LEU A 316 -21.25 0.35 16.42
C LEU A 316 -21.08 -0.92 17.26
N ALA A 317 -20.68 -2.02 16.64
CA ALA A 317 -20.37 -3.24 17.36
C ALA A 317 -19.25 -3.05 18.40
N LEU A 318 -18.20 -2.29 18.06
CA LEU A 318 -17.12 -1.95 19.02
C LEU A 318 -17.58 -1.05 20.16
N ALA A 319 -18.53 -0.15 19.91
CA ALA A 319 -19.11 0.68 20.98
C ALA A 319 -19.88 -0.16 22.01
N LEU A 320 -20.56 -1.22 21.55
CA LEU A 320 -21.34 -2.12 22.40
C LEU A 320 -20.49 -3.24 23.02
N LEU A 321 -19.53 -3.77 22.26
CA LEU A 321 -18.69 -4.91 22.61
C LEU A 321 -17.22 -4.58 22.35
N PRO A 322 -16.53 -3.88 23.28
CA PRO A 322 -15.15 -3.43 23.09
C PRO A 322 -14.14 -4.58 23.29
N GLN A 323 -14.36 -5.70 22.59
CA GLN A 323 -13.52 -6.90 22.64
C GLN A 323 -12.51 -6.90 21.50
N PHE A 324 -11.30 -7.43 21.76
CA PHE A 324 -10.25 -7.56 20.74
C PHE A 324 -10.69 -8.38 19.51
N ALA A 325 -11.49 -9.44 19.73
CA ALA A 325 -12.01 -10.26 18.62
C ALA A 325 -12.90 -9.45 17.67
N VAL A 326 -13.79 -8.59 18.21
CA VAL A 326 -14.63 -7.70 17.38
C VAL A 326 -13.75 -6.71 16.61
N LEU A 327 -12.76 -6.10 17.28
CA LEU A 327 -11.82 -5.18 16.65
C LEU A 327 -11.04 -5.87 15.51
N ALA A 328 -10.54 -7.09 15.73
CA ALA A 328 -9.84 -7.87 14.72
C ALA A 328 -10.71 -8.14 13.48
N VAL A 329 -11.97 -8.54 13.69
CA VAL A 329 -12.93 -8.75 12.59
C VAL A 329 -13.17 -7.45 11.81
N VAL A 330 -13.44 -6.34 12.51
CA VAL A 330 -13.69 -5.03 11.88
C VAL A 330 -12.46 -4.57 11.09
N MET A 331 -11.25 -4.75 11.62
CA MET A 331 -10.00 -4.45 10.94
C MET A 331 -9.80 -5.29 9.69
N VAL A 332 -10.09 -6.59 9.76
CA VAL A 332 -10.00 -7.50 8.60
C VAL A 332 -11.01 -7.08 7.54
N VAL A 333 -12.29 -6.90 7.90
CA VAL A 333 -13.36 -6.48 6.96
C VAL A 333 -13.01 -5.16 6.29
N ARG A 334 -12.55 -4.16 7.05
CA ARG A 334 -12.16 -2.85 6.51
C ARG A 334 -11.01 -2.99 5.52
N ARG A 335 -9.92 -3.70 5.89
CA ARG A 335 -8.72 -3.83 5.05
C ARG A 335 -8.97 -4.67 3.79
N VAL A 336 -9.70 -5.77 3.92
CA VAL A 336 -10.14 -6.60 2.77
C VAL A 336 -11.02 -5.77 1.85
N GLY A 337 -11.98 -5.06 2.43
CA GLY A 337 -12.86 -4.16 1.69
C GLY A 337 -12.11 -3.06 0.95
N GLU A 338 -11.12 -2.45 1.59
CA GLU A 338 -10.25 -1.45 0.96
C GLU A 338 -9.49 -2.05 -0.22
N TYR A 339 -8.84 -3.20 -0.05
CA TYR A 339 -7.99 -3.78 -1.10
C TYR A 339 -8.79 -4.38 -2.25
N ALA A 340 -9.91 -5.05 -1.96
CA ALA A 340 -10.69 -5.76 -2.97
C ALA A 340 -11.73 -4.89 -3.68
N PHE A 341 -12.29 -3.87 -3.02
CA PHE A 341 -13.42 -3.11 -3.56
C PHE A 341 -13.13 -1.61 -3.69
N ILE A 342 -12.70 -0.95 -2.60
CA ILE A 342 -12.56 0.51 -2.58
C ILE A 342 -11.45 0.99 -3.51
N ARG A 343 -10.27 0.36 -3.48
CA ARG A 343 -9.16 0.74 -4.36
C ARG A 343 -9.52 0.63 -5.84
N PRO A 344 -10.03 -0.51 -6.34
CA PRO A 344 -10.50 -0.59 -7.72
C PRO A 344 -11.62 0.40 -8.05
N GLY A 345 -12.62 0.55 -7.16
CA GLY A 345 -13.71 1.50 -7.34
C GLY A 345 -13.20 2.95 -7.42
N ARG A 346 -12.24 3.33 -6.58
CA ARG A 346 -11.61 4.65 -6.63
C ARG A 346 -10.82 4.88 -7.92
N GLU A 347 -10.12 3.87 -8.43
CA GLU A 347 -9.42 3.97 -9.72
C GLU A 347 -10.41 4.24 -10.87
N MET A 348 -11.60 3.66 -10.83
CA MET A 348 -12.64 3.90 -11.82
C MET A 348 -13.11 5.37 -11.83
N LEU A 349 -13.12 6.05 -10.68
CA LEU A 349 -13.49 7.49 -10.62
C LEU A 349 -12.54 8.38 -11.44
N PHE A 350 -11.30 7.95 -11.68
CA PHE A 350 -10.33 8.70 -12.47
C PHE A 350 -10.38 8.38 -13.98
N VAL A 351 -11.15 7.37 -14.40
CA VAL A 351 -11.23 6.98 -15.83
C VAL A 351 -11.76 8.09 -16.73
N PRO A 352 -12.80 8.87 -16.33
CA PRO A 352 -13.32 9.96 -17.18
C PRO A 352 -12.36 11.13 -17.36
N LEU A 353 -11.32 11.23 -16.54
CA LEU A 353 -10.34 12.32 -16.62
C LEU A 353 -9.32 12.02 -17.72
N GLY A 354 -9.00 12.98 -18.57
CA GLY A 354 -7.92 12.87 -19.54
C GLY A 354 -6.58 12.52 -18.85
N ALA A 355 -5.70 11.80 -19.52
CA ALA A 355 -4.48 11.23 -18.95
C ALA A 355 -3.67 12.24 -18.10
N GLN A 356 -3.44 13.44 -18.61
CA GLN A 356 -2.65 14.47 -17.93
C GLN A 356 -3.33 14.98 -16.64
N ARG A 357 -4.66 15.24 -16.68
CA ARG A 357 -5.46 15.65 -15.51
C ARG A 357 -5.50 14.54 -14.46
N LYS A 358 -5.70 13.30 -14.89
CA LYS A 358 -5.69 12.10 -14.03
C LYS A 358 -4.39 11.99 -13.23
N TYR A 359 -3.21 12.07 -13.89
CA TYR A 359 -1.93 11.94 -13.21
C TYR A 359 -1.70 13.06 -12.19
N ARG A 360 -2.00 14.33 -12.55
CA ARG A 360 -1.84 15.48 -11.64
C ARG A 360 -2.75 15.38 -10.44
N ALA A 361 -4.04 15.09 -10.64
CA ALA A 361 -5.01 14.95 -9.54
C ALA A 361 -4.65 13.77 -8.63
N LYS A 362 -4.34 12.61 -9.21
CA LYS A 362 -4.00 11.41 -8.47
C LYS A 362 -2.74 11.59 -7.61
N ASN A 363 -1.72 12.26 -8.12
CA ASN A 363 -0.49 12.54 -7.37
C ASN A 363 -0.78 13.37 -6.12
N VAL A 364 -1.60 14.43 -6.21
CA VAL A 364 -2.03 15.22 -5.05
C VAL A 364 -2.84 14.39 -4.07
N ILE A 365 -3.80 13.61 -4.57
CA ILE A 365 -4.73 12.85 -3.72
C ILE A 365 -3.99 11.72 -3.00
N ASP A 366 -3.16 10.94 -3.68
CA ASP A 366 -2.48 9.79 -3.10
C ASP A 366 -1.28 10.18 -2.21
N THR A 367 -0.68 11.36 -2.43
CA THR A 367 0.46 11.82 -1.62
C THR A 367 0.03 12.80 -0.54
N LEU A 368 -0.57 13.94 -0.92
CA LEU A 368 -0.86 15.01 0.03
C LEU A 368 -2.12 14.71 0.84
N VAL A 369 -3.24 14.38 0.15
CA VAL A 369 -4.53 14.18 0.82
C VAL A 369 -4.53 12.90 1.65
N TYR A 370 -4.02 11.79 1.12
CA TYR A 370 -3.99 10.51 1.83
C TYR A 370 -3.06 10.58 3.06
N ARG A 371 -1.81 11.00 2.87
CA ARG A 371 -0.83 11.05 3.99
C ARG A 371 -1.08 12.18 4.97
N GLY A 372 -1.53 13.32 4.47
CA GLY A 372 -1.99 14.44 5.32
C GLY A 372 -3.23 14.06 6.11
N GLY A 373 -4.16 13.34 5.48
CA GLY A 373 -5.35 12.79 6.12
C GLY A 373 -5.02 11.80 7.24
N ASP A 374 -4.05 10.89 7.01
CA ASP A 374 -3.53 10.01 8.07
C ASP A 374 -3.02 10.82 9.28
N ALA A 375 -2.17 11.82 9.04
CA ALA A 375 -1.60 12.65 10.11
C ALA A 375 -2.68 13.49 10.83
N MET A 376 -3.59 14.15 10.11
CA MET A 376 -4.71 14.89 10.68
C MET A 376 -5.62 14.00 11.53
N SER A 377 -5.94 12.82 11.03
CA SER A 377 -6.80 11.86 11.72
C SER A 377 -6.15 11.32 13.01
N ALA A 378 -4.81 11.19 13.01
CA ALA A 378 -4.06 10.82 14.19
C ALA A 378 -4.17 11.89 15.30
N TRP A 379 -4.03 13.17 14.94
CA TRP A 379 -4.21 14.28 15.86
C TRP A 379 -5.66 14.42 16.34
N LEU A 380 -6.63 14.24 15.42
CA LEU A 380 -8.05 14.23 15.79
C LEU A 380 -8.33 13.15 16.84
N LYS A 381 -7.84 11.92 16.62
CA LYS A 381 -7.99 10.81 17.57
C LYS A 381 -7.36 11.14 18.92
N THR A 382 -6.14 11.69 18.93
CA THR A 382 -5.45 12.11 20.15
C THR A 382 -6.22 13.21 20.88
N LEU A 383 -6.81 14.16 20.17
CA LEU A 383 -7.64 15.20 20.75
C LEU A 383 -8.88 14.62 21.43
N LEU A 384 -9.58 13.68 20.77
CA LEU A 384 -10.76 13.02 21.34
C LEU A 384 -10.40 12.24 22.62
N ASP A 385 -9.24 11.59 22.65
CA ASP A 385 -8.74 10.92 23.85
C ASP A 385 -8.37 11.93 24.96
N ALA A 386 -7.73 13.05 24.60
CA ALA A 386 -7.32 14.09 25.56
C ALA A 386 -8.49 14.81 26.26
N ILE A 387 -9.62 14.99 25.60
CA ILE A 387 -10.86 15.53 26.21
C ILE A 387 -11.64 14.49 27.02
N GLY A 388 -11.08 13.29 27.21
CA GLY A 388 -11.65 12.26 28.08
C GLY A 388 -12.84 11.51 27.48
N LEU A 389 -13.03 11.53 26.15
CA LEU A 389 -14.06 10.72 25.51
C LEU A 389 -13.73 9.23 25.68
N GLY A 390 -14.60 8.51 26.36
CA GLY A 390 -14.45 7.06 26.56
C GLY A 390 -14.46 6.29 25.21
N ALA A 391 -13.88 5.09 25.22
CA ALA A 391 -13.72 4.26 24.00
C ALA A 391 -15.04 4.06 23.23
N ALA A 392 -16.17 3.91 23.92
CA ALA A 392 -17.48 3.76 23.30
C ALA A 392 -17.91 5.01 22.52
N LEU A 393 -17.71 6.21 23.08
CA LEU A 393 -18.05 7.47 22.40
C LEU A 393 -17.14 7.71 21.19
N VAL A 394 -15.85 7.41 21.30
CA VAL A 394 -14.91 7.47 20.17
C VAL A 394 -15.32 6.49 19.07
N ALA A 395 -15.78 5.30 19.42
CA ALA A 395 -16.30 4.35 18.44
C ALA A 395 -17.59 4.86 17.76
N LEU A 396 -18.50 5.53 18.51
CA LEU A 396 -19.68 6.16 17.92
C LEU A 396 -19.32 7.30 16.97
N VAL A 397 -18.33 8.13 17.30
CA VAL A 397 -17.79 9.14 16.38
C VAL A 397 -17.24 8.46 15.11
N GLY A 398 -16.48 7.38 15.29
CA GLY A 398 -15.98 6.56 14.17
C GLY A 398 -17.10 5.99 13.29
N ALA A 399 -18.20 5.54 13.89
CA ALA A 399 -19.40 5.09 13.17
C ALA A 399 -20.04 6.21 12.35
N GLY A 400 -20.17 7.41 12.90
CA GLY A 400 -20.67 8.59 12.19
C GLY A 400 -19.79 8.97 11.00
N ILE A 401 -18.47 8.97 11.18
CA ILE A 401 -17.50 9.23 10.11
C ILE A 401 -17.61 8.16 9.02
N ALA A 402 -17.70 6.88 9.37
CA ALA A 402 -17.83 5.78 8.42
C ALA A 402 -19.18 5.83 7.67
N LEU A 403 -20.26 6.26 8.32
CA LEU A 403 -21.55 6.48 7.66
C LEU A 403 -21.46 7.63 6.66
N ALA A 404 -20.85 8.76 7.03
CA ALA A 404 -20.60 9.86 6.11
C ALA A 404 -19.74 9.43 4.92
N TRP A 405 -18.74 8.58 5.16
CA TRP A 405 -17.91 7.97 4.13
C TRP A 405 -18.74 7.09 3.17
N SER A 406 -19.66 6.27 3.70
CA SER A 406 -20.58 5.45 2.90
C SER A 406 -21.48 6.33 2.02
N LEU A 407 -22.13 7.34 2.59
CA LEU A 407 -23.01 8.25 1.88
C LEU A 407 -22.29 9.00 0.75
N LEU A 408 -21.06 9.47 1.02
CA LEU A 408 -20.23 10.11 0.02
C LEU A 408 -19.80 9.11 -1.08
N GLY A 409 -19.48 7.87 -0.72
CA GLY A 409 -19.17 6.80 -1.67
C GLY A 409 -20.34 6.50 -2.61
N TRP A 410 -21.57 6.43 -2.07
CA TRP A 410 -22.79 6.28 -2.85
C TRP A 410 -23.02 7.47 -3.79
N ARG A 411 -22.78 8.67 -3.32
CA ARG A 411 -22.94 9.90 -4.14
C ARG A 411 -21.94 9.94 -5.29
N LEU A 412 -20.66 9.69 -5.02
CA LEU A 412 -19.59 9.66 -6.03
C LEU A 412 -19.81 8.56 -7.06
N GLY A 413 -20.21 7.36 -6.62
CA GLY A 413 -20.52 6.26 -7.53
C GLY A 413 -21.67 6.61 -8.47
N ARG A 414 -22.76 7.19 -7.97
CA ARG A 414 -23.87 7.64 -8.81
C ARG A 414 -23.48 8.76 -9.78
N TRP A 415 -22.62 9.69 -9.36
CA TRP A 415 -22.11 10.72 -10.26
C TRP A 415 -21.33 10.10 -11.42
N HIS A 416 -20.45 9.16 -11.10
CA HIS A 416 -19.68 8.43 -12.09
C HIS A 416 -20.58 7.64 -13.06
N GLU A 417 -21.56 6.90 -12.56
CA GLU A 417 -22.48 6.08 -13.37
C GLU A 417 -23.43 6.91 -14.25
N ARG A 418 -23.74 8.14 -13.85
CA ARG A 418 -24.54 9.09 -14.64
C ARG A 418 -23.73 9.86 -15.69
N GLY A 419 -22.41 9.62 -15.77
CA GLY A 419 -21.53 10.35 -16.67
C GLY A 419 -21.27 11.81 -16.25
N ILE A 420 -21.66 12.20 -15.03
CA ILE A 420 -21.38 13.53 -14.48
C ILE A 420 -19.89 13.61 -14.14
N THR A 421 -19.13 14.16 -15.05
CA THR A 421 -17.66 14.29 -14.93
C THR A 421 -17.26 15.69 -14.48
N ALA A 422 -15.96 15.86 -14.21
CA ALA A 422 -15.37 17.17 -13.85
C ALA A 422 -15.57 18.28 -14.90
N GLN A 423 -16.07 17.97 -16.10
CA GLN A 423 -16.38 18.94 -17.15
C GLN A 423 -17.78 19.57 -17.00
N GLU A 424 -18.72 18.86 -16.36
CA GLU A 424 -20.12 19.32 -16.22
C GLU A 424 -20.40 19.99 -14.87
N VAL A 425 -19.47 19.90 -13.90
CA VAL A 425 -19.62 20.43 -12.53
C VAL A 425 -18.64 21.57 -12.24
N GLY A 426 -17.95 22.08 -13.23
CA GLY A 426 -17.11 23.29 -13.13
C GLY A 426 -17.82 24.54 -13.63
N PRO A 427 -17.47 25.75 -13.11
CA PRO A 427 -17.99 27.00 -13.63
C PRO A 427 -17.63 27.22 -15.08
#